data_7adf00f625a380ba99654a080d327b98
#
_entry.id   7adf00f625a380ba99654a080d327b98
#
_cell.length_a   1.000
_cell.length_b   1.000
_cell.length_c   1.000
_cell.angle_alpha   90.00
_cell.angle_beta   90.00
_cell.angle_gamma   90.00
#
_symmetry.space_group_name_H-M   'P 1'
#
loop_
_entity.id
_entity.type
_entity.pdbx_description
1 polymer ?
#
loop_
_entity_poly.entity_id
_entity_poly.type
_entity_poly.pdbx_seq_one_letter_code
_entity_poly.pdbx_strand_id
1 'polypeptide(L)'
;MKSKYKYLFKNVGLLTLSNFGGKILTFLLIPLYTKYLTTSEYGIYDLYVTTVSLLVPILSVCVLDAVLRFSLDKNSNKCDIFTVGFRNMVKSIVFFSILILINYVFNIFPQLNEYPIYLLLYFAGERFYIYFSNIAKGLDKVKEYAICGFINCIMTLLLNILFLTVFHLGINGYFIANILAFFIAGLYLMFKVKIWKYLKLHLNNKTQKHIMINYSKHLVFNSISWWINNSLDRYIIIWLLGTSENGIYSVAYKIPTIINVVQAIFNQAWTLSAGKEFYNK
;
A
#
# COMPACT_ATOMS: atom_id res chain seq x y z
N MET A 1 21.53 17.37 22.46
CA MET A 1 21.03 17.74 21.13
C MET A 1 21.57 16.89 19.99
N LYS A 2 22.90 16.69 19.81
CA LYS A 2 23.50 15.90 18.71
C LYS A 2 22.96 14.45 18.56
N SER A 3 22.64 13.75 19.65
CA SER A 3 22.11 12.37 19.63
C SER A 3 20.70 12.26 19.03
N LYS A 4 19.81 13.21 19.31
CA LYS A 4 18.43 13.26 18.83
C LYS A 4 18.36 13.50 17.32
N TYR A 5 19.25 14.35 16.78
CA TYR A 5 19.36 14.58 15.34
C TYR A 5 20.00 13.40 14.60
N LYS A 6 20.98 12.73 15.21
CA LYS A 6 21.58 11.52 14.63
C LYS A 6 20.55 10.40 14.49
N TYR A 7 19.68 10.22 15.49
CA TYR A 7 18.57 9.26 15.46
C TYR A 7 17.55 9.62 14.36
N LEU A 8 17.18 10.90 14.26
CA LEU A 8 16.24 11.39 13.24
C LEU A 8 16.81 11.19 11.82
N PHE A 9 18.06 11.56 11.57
CA PHE A 9 18.73 11.36 10.28
C PHE A 9 18.83 9.90 9.90
N LYS A 10 19.16 9.03 10.84
CA LYS A 10 19.24 7.59 10.61
C LYS A 10 17.88 7.01 10.22
N ASN A 11 16.81 7.38 10.92
CA ASN A 11 15.46 6.88 10.64
C ASN A 11 14.90 7.45 9.32
N VAL A 12 15.11 8.74 9.07
CA VAL A 12 14.74 9.34 7.77
C VAL A 12 15.48 8.67 6.64
N GLY A 13 16.80 8.46 6.76
CA GLY A 13 17.58 7.75 5.75
C GLY A 13 17.09 6.33 5.49
N LEU A 14 16.76 5.57 6.54
CA LEU A 14 16.20 4.21 6.42
C LEU A 14 14.81 4.22 5.75
N LEU A 15 13.94 5.15 6.12
CA LEU A 15 12.61 5.29 5.53
C LEU A 15 12.70 5.69 4.05
N THR A 16 13.59 6.62 3.73
CA THR A 16 13.85 7.05 2.37
C THR A 16 14.35 5.88 1.53
N LEU A 17 15.35 5.16 1.99
CA LEU A 17 15.93 4.02 1.28
C LEU A 17 14.88 2.91 1.04
N SER A 18 14.03 2.62 2.02
CA SER A 18 12.95 1.64 1.90
C SER A 18 11.91 2.05 0.86
N ASN A 19 11.49 3.31 0.85
CA ASN A 19 10.50 3.81 -0.11
C ASN A 19 11.09 3.97 -1.52
N PHE A 20 12.38 4.33 -1.62
CA PHE A 20 13.11 4.48 -2.88
C PHE A 20 13.34 3.16 -3.57
N GLY A 21 13.80 2.16 -2.82
CA GLY A 21 14.09 0.84 -3.35
C GLY A 21 12.90 0.28 -4.13
N GLY A 22 11.68 0.41 -3.59
CA GLY A 22 10.47 -0.05 -4.25
C GLY A 22 10.18 0.66 -5.58
N LYS A 23 10.35 1.98 -5.64
CA LYS A 23 10.06 2.76 -6.87
C LYS A 23 11.09 2.52 -7.97
N ILE A 24 12.38 2.48 -7.63
CA ILE A 24 13.45 2.16 -8.58
C ILE A 24 13.25 0.74 -9.12
N LEU A 25 12.91 -0.21 -8.25
CA LEU A 25 12.68 -1.58 -8.64
C LEU A 25 11.49 -1.71 -9.59
N THR A 26 10.39 -1.02 -9.34
CA THR A 26 9.24 -1.00 -10.24
C THR A 26 9.64 -0.51 -11.63
N PHE A 27 10.53 0.48 -11.71
CA PHE A 27 11.05 0.97 -12.99
C PHE A 27 11.95 -0.07 -13.68
N LEU A 28 12.84 -0.71 -12.93
CA LEU A 28 13.74 -1.74 -13.47
C LEU A 28 12.97 -2.97 -13.98
N LEU A 29 11.77 -3.22 -13.47
CA LEU A 29 10.91 -4.33 -13.91
C LEU A 29 10.10 -4.01 -15.17
N ILE A 30 10.07 -2.76 -15.66
CA ILE A 30 9.31 -2.40 -16.87
C ILE A 30 9.73 -3.27 -18.09
N PRO A 31 11.04 -3.42 -18.40
CA PRO A 31 11.46 -4.25 -19.52
C PRO A 31 11.04 -5.72 -19.39
N LEU A 32 10.99 -6.23 -18.15
CA LEU A 32 10.50 -7.58 -17.88
C LEU A 32 9.00 -7.68 -18.21
N TYR A 33 8.20 -6.74 -17.74
CA TYR A 33 6.75 -6.75 -17.97
C TYR A 33 6.40 -6.58 -19.45
N THR A 34 7.04 -5.65 -20.15
CA THR A 34 6.80 -5.42 -21.58
C THR A 34 7.25 -6.58 -22.47
N LYS A 35 8.14 -7.44 -21.99
CA LYS A 35 8.59 -8.64 -22.71
C LYS A 35 7.65 -9.84 -22.51
N TYR A 36 7.08 -10.01 -21.30
CA TYR A 36 6.38 -11.23 -20.92
C TYR A 36 4.87 -11.06 -20.76
N LEU A 37 4.36 -9.83 -20.73
CA LEU A 37 2.93 -9.53 -20.66
C LEU A 37 2.48 -8.82 -21.94
N THR A 38 1.29 -9.11 -22.40
CA THR A 38 0.62 -8.31 -23.42
C THR A 38 0.21 -6.94 -22.85
N THR A 39 -0.03 -5.97 -23.73
CA THR A 39 -0.52 -4.65 -23.33
C THR A 39 -1.85 -4.74 -22.57
N SER A 40 -2.75 -5.64 -23.03
CA SER A 40 -4.04 -5.87 -22.36
C SER A 40 -3.88 -6.45 -20.96
N GLU A 41 -3.03 -7.47 -20.79
CA GLU A 41 -2.76 -8.07 -19.46
C GLU A 41 -2.20 -7.04 -18.47
N TYR A 42 -1.26 -6.21 -18.94
CA TYR A 42 -0.70 -5.16 -18.10
C TYR A 42 -1.77 -4.09 -17.77
N GLY A 43 -2.63 -3.75 -18.72
CA GLY A 43 -3.76 -2.83 -18.53
C GLY A 43 -4.79 -3.34 -17.52
N ILE A 44 -5.09 -4.65 -17.54
CA ILE A 44 -5.97 -5.29 -16.55
C ILE A 44 -5.36 -5.24 -15.15
N TYR A 45 -4.07 -5.56 -15.03
CA TYR A 45 -3.40 -5.46 -13.74
C TYR A 45 -3.41 -4.02 -13.19
N ASP A 46 -3.11 -3.02 -14.03
CA ASP A 46 -3.13 -1.62 -13.63
C ASP A 46 -4.54 -1.16 -13.21
N LEU A 47 -5.59 -1.60 -13.92
CA LEU A 47 -6.98 -1.39 -13.51
C LEU A 47 -7.24 -1.95 -12.11
N TYR A 48 -6.75 -3.16 -11.80
CA TYR A 48 -6.96 -3.80 -10.50
C TYR A 48 -6.28 -3.02 -9.38
N VAL A 49 -5.01 -2.64 -9.57
CA VAL A 49 -4.28 -1.80 -8.61
C VAL A 49 -4.98 -0.47 -8.40
N THR A 50 -5.45 0.15 -9.47
CA THR A 50 -6.16 1.44 -9.44
C THR A 50 -7.50 1.32 -8.73
N THR A 51 -8.27 0.24 -8.99
CA THR A 51 -9.54 -0.05 -8.30
C THR A 51 -9.32 -0.27 -6.81
N VAL A 52 -8.32 -1.07 -6.45
CA VAL A 52 -7.96 -1.29 -5.04
C VAL A 52 -7.60 0.03 -4.37
N SER A 53 -6.79 0.87 -5.00
CA SER A 53 -6.36 2.16 -4.43
C SER A 53 -7.53 3.14 -4.19
N LEU A 54 -8.60 3.09 -5.01
CA LEU A 54 -9.84 3.83 -4.80
C LEU A 54 -10.66 3.27 -3.63
N LEU A 55 -10.86 1.95 -3.62
CA LEU A 55 -11.78 1.31 -2.67
C LEU A 55 -11.18 1.19 -1.26
N VAL A 56 -9.86 1.19 -1.15
CA VAL A 56 -9.16 1.15 0.14
C VAL A 56 -9.61 2.27 1.09
N PRO A 57 -9.51 3.57 0.77
CA PRO A 57 -9.93 4.63 1.68
C PRO A 57 -11.43 4.58 1.98
N ILE A 58 -12.26 4.16 1.03
CA ILE A 58 -13.72 4.07 1.18
C ILE A 58 -14.08 2.94 2.16
N LEU A 59 -13.59 1.73 1.93
CA LEU A 59 -13.95 0.54 2.69
C LEU A 59 -13.31 0.47 4.08
N SER A 60 -12.07 0.96 4.20
CA SER A 60 -11.36 0.99 5.48
C SER A 60 -11.59 2.29 6.28
N VAL A 61 -12.24 3.29 5.67
CA VAL A 61 -12.42 4.64 6.26
C VAL A 61 -11.07 5.20 6.76
N CYS A 62 -9.96 4.88 6.10
CA CYS A 62 -8.59 5.26 6.48
C CYS A 62 -8.23 4.93 7.96
N VAL A 63 -8.89 3.96 8.59
CA VAL A 63 -8.66 3.63 10.01
C VAL A 63 -7.23 3.13 10.25
N LEU A 64 -6.57 2.54 9.26
CA LEU A 64 -5.17 2.11 9.40
C LEU A 64 -4.20 3.31 9.55
N ASP A 65 -4.55 4.48 9.01
CA ASP A 65 -3.79 5.73 9.23
C ASP A 65 -4.01 6.25 10.65
N ALA A 66 -5.24 6.11 11.16
CA ALA A 66 -5.54 6.38 12.58
C ALA A 66 -4.76 5.44 13.51
N VAL A 67 -4.58 4.15 13.16
CA VAL A 67 -3.71 3.22 13.93
C VAL A 67 -2.33 3.80 14.09
N LEU A 68 -1.70 4.29 13.01
CA LEU A 68 -0.40 4.93 13.10
C LEU A 68 -0.44 6.18 13.99
N ARG A 69 -1.37 7.10 13.72
CA ARG A 69 -1.46 8.39 14.42
C ARG A 69 -1.61 8.22 15.93
N PHE A 70 -2.55 7.37 16.36
CA PHE A 70 -2.84 7.18 17.79
C PHE A 70 -1.84 6.27 18.49
N SER A 71 -1.15 5.37 17.78
CA SER A 71 -0.10 4.54 18.38
C SER A 71 1.21 5.28 18.66
N LEU A 72 1.42 6.46 18.07
CA LEU A 72 2.58 7.31 18.38
C LEU A 72 2.44 8.03 19.73
N ASP A 73 1.22 8.16 20.25
CA ASP A 73 0.99 8.72 21.57
C ASP A 73 1.45 7.72 22.65
N LYS A 74 2.33 8.18 23.54
CA LYS A 74 2.92 7.35 24.60
C LYS A 74 1.87 6.91 25.62
N ASN A 75 0.85 7.72 25.85
CA ASN A 75 -0.20 7.47 26.85
C ASN A 75 -1.36 6.63 26.28
N SER A 76 -1.31 6.27 25.02
CA SER A 76 -2.39 5.51 24.36
C SER A 76 -2.41 4.03 24.72
N ASN A 77 -3.61 3.45 24.84
CA ASN A 77 -3.76 2.00 24.96
C ASN A 77 -3.57 1.32 23.60
N LYS A 78 -2.34 0.85 23.35
CA LYS A 78 -1.97 0.19 22.08
C LYS A 78 -2.80 -1.06 21.79
N CYS A 79 -3.23 -1.80 22.82
CA CYS A 79 -4.07 -2.99 22.64
C CYS A 79 -5.42 -2.64 21.99
N ASP A 80 -6.05 -1.57 22.45
CA ASP A 80 -7.34 -1.14 21.90
C ASP A 80 -7.17 -0.62 20.46
N ILE A 81 -6.15 0.21 20.22
CA ILE A 81 -5.87 0.78 18.89
C ILE A 81 -5.62 -0.34 17.87
N PHE A 82 -4.75 -1.30 18.21
CA PHE A 82 -4.41 -2.38 17.27
C PHE A 82 -5.57 -3.34 17.07
N THR A 83 -6.36 -3.61 18.12
CA THR A 83 -7.57 -4.43 17.99
C THR A 83 -8.63 -3.77 17.11
N VAL A 84 -8.83 -2.46 17.24
CA VAL A 84 -9.74 -1.68 16.36
C VAL A 84 -9.24 -1.73 14.91
N GLY A 85 -7.94 -1.52 14.70
CA GLY A 85 -7.33 -1.60 13.37
C GLY A 85 -7.48 -2.98 12.73
N PHE A 86 -7.22 -4.07 13.48
CA PHE A 86 -7.40 -5.44 13.01
C PHE A 86 -8.83 -5.73 12.58
N ARG A 87 -9.79 -5.39 13.43
CA ARG A 87 -11.22 -5.57 13.10
C ARG A 87 -11.64 -4.77 11.88
N ASN A 88 -11.13 -3.54 11.73
CA ASN A 88 -11.41 -2.73 10.56
C ASN A 88 -10.80 -3.36 9.30
N MET A 89 -9.55 -3.84 9.37
CA MET A 89 -8.90 -4.55 8.26
C MET A 89 -9.75 -5.75 7.81
N VAL A 90 -10.14 -6.62 8.74
CA VAL A 90 -10.98 -7.79 8.41
C VAL A 90 -12.32 -7.37 7.82
N LYS A 91 -12.98 -6.36 8.40
CA LYS A 91 -14.25 -5.85 7.88
C LYS A 91 -14.11 -5.30 6.46
N SER A 92 -13.05 -4.55 6.17
CA SER A 92 -12.83 -4.01 4.83
C SER A 92 -12.62 -5.12 3.79
N ILE A 93 -11.95 -6.22 4.15
CA ILE A 93 -11.78 -7.38 3.28
C ILE A 93 -13.14 -8.07 3.03
N VAL A 94 -13.96 -8.25 4.08
CA VAL A 94 -15.31 -8.83 3.93
C VAL A 94 -16.21 -7.95 3.06
N PHE A 95 -16.22 -6.63 3.28
CA PHE A 95 -16.99 -5.73 2.42
C PHE A 95 -16.50 -5.75 0.97
N PHE A 96 -15.20 -5.82 0.76
CA PHE A 96 -14.63 -5.91 -0.58
C PHE A 96 -15.01 -7.22 -1.28
N SER A 97 -15.00 -8.35 -0.56
CA SER A 97 -15.45 -9.64 -1.13
C SER A 97 -16.93 -9.61 -1.54
N ILE A 98 -17.77 -8.92 -0.75
CA ILE A 98 -19.18 -8.71 -1.11
C ILE A 98 -19.31 -7.86 -2.39
N LEU A 99 -18.53 -6.77 -2.52
CA LEU A 99 -18.54 -5.95 -3.74
C LEU A 99 -18.08 -6.73 -4.97
N ILE A 100 -17.04 -7.56 -4.84
CA ILE A 100 -16.60 -8.45 -5.94
C ILE A 100 -17.72 -9.42 -6.33
N LEU A 101 -18.41 -10.03 -5.35
CA LEU A 101 -19.51 -10.94 -5.62
C LEU A 101 -20.68 -10.23 -6.33
N ILE A 102 -21.04 -9.03 -5.89
CA ILE A 102 -22.06 -8.20 -6.55
C ILE A 102 -21.63 -7.89 -8.00
N ASN A 103 -20.39 -7.46 -8.21
CA ASN A 103 -19.88 -7.21 -9.56
C ASN A 103 -19.94 -8.47 -10.43
N TYR A 104 -19.57 -9.62 -9.88
CA TYR A 104 -19.60 -10.91 -10.60
C TYR A 104 -21.03 -11.31 -11.04
N VAL A 105 -22.01 -11.14 -10.13
CA VAL A 105 -23.42 -11.49 -10.41
C VAL A 105 -24.06 -10.52 -11.39
N PHE A 106 -23.86 -9.22 -11.21
CA PHE A 106 -24.49 -8.18 -12.04
C PHE A 106 -23.68 -7.76 -13.26
N ASN A 107 -22.42 -8.21 -13.36
CA ASN A 107 -21.48 -7.89 -14.44
C ASN A 107 -21.35 -6.39 -14.73
N ILE A 108 -21.28 -5.57 -13.66
CA ILE A 108 -21.25 -4.09 -13.75
C ILE A 108 -19.96 -3.63 -14.44
N PHE A 109 -18.82 -4.24 -14.07
CA PHE A 109 -17.51 -4.01 -14.65
C PHE A 109 -16.92 -5.35 -15.11
N PRO A 110 -17.16 -5.75 -16.37
CA PRO A 110 -16.74 -7.07 -16.89
C PRO A 110 -15.24 -7.33 -16.73
N GLN A 111 -14.41 -6.32 -16.93
CA GLN A 111 -12.94 -6.44 -16.83
C GLN A 111 -12.46 -6.85 -15.42
N LEU A 112 -13.22 -6.54 -14.37
CA LEU A 112 -12.91 -6.95 -13.00
C LEU A 112 -13.34 -8.39 -12.70
N ASN A 113 -14.12 -9.00 -13.60
CA ASN A 113 -14.59 -10.39 -13.47
C ASN A 113 -13.61 -11.41 -14.07
N GLU A 114 -12.57 -10.98 -14.79
CA GLU A 114 -11.59 -11.89 -15.40
C GLU A 114 -10.76 -12.63 -14.33
N TYR A 115 -10.35 -11.94 -13.27
CA TYR A 115 -9.48 -12.48 -12.22
C TYR A 115 -9.96 -12.10 -10.80
N PRO A 116 -11.21 -12.36 -10.40
CA PRO A 116 -11.80 -11.82 -9.16
C PRO A 116 -11.09 -12.30 -7.90
N ILE A 117 -10.55 -13.52 -7.90
CA ILE A 117 -9.80 -14.08 -6.77
C ILE A 117 -8.48 -13.31 -6.56
N TYR A 118 -7.77 -12.99 -7.64
CA TYR A 118 -6.53 -12.20 -7.53
C TYR A 118 -6.80 -10.77 -7.06
N LEU A 119 -7.91 -10.16 -7.49
CA LEU A 119 -8.33 -8.85 -7.01
C LEU A 119 -8.57 -8.86 -5.50
N LEU A 120 -9.27 -9.87 -4.98
CA LEU A 120 -9.51 -10.04 -3.54
C LEU A 120 -8.21 -10.28 -2.78
N LEU A 121 -7.36 -11.18 -3.26
CA LEU A 121 -6.11 -11.53 -2.59
C LEU A 121 -5.11 -10.35 -2.59
N TYR A 122 -5.09 -9.57 -3.68
CA TYR A 122 -4.27 -8.37 -3.77
C TYR A 122 -4.71 -7.34 -2.71
N PHE A 123 -6.01 -7.04 -2.63
CA PHE A 123 -6.55 -6.15 -1.60
C PHE A 123 -6.22 -6.66 -0.19
N ALA A 124 -6.47 -7.94 0.07
CA ALA A 124 -6.20 -8.52 1.39
C ALA A 124 -4.71 -8.48 1.76
N GLY A 125 -3.83 -8.81 0.83
CA GLY A 125 -2.38 -8.79 1.04
C GLY A 125 -1.86 -7.37 1.30
N GLU A 126 -2.32 -6.39 0.51
CA GLU A 126 -1.97 -4.99 0.72
C GLU A 126 -2.45 -4.48 2.08
N ARG A 127 -3.71 -4.77 2.48
CA ARG A 127 -4.24 -4.38 3.79
C ARG A 127 -3.48 -5.02 4.94
N PHE A 128 -3.14 -6.30 4.81
CA PHE A 128 -2.33 -7.03 5.76
C PHE A 128 -0.94 -6.39 5.93
N TYR A 129 -0.24 -6.14 4.83
CA TYR A 129 1.05 -5.47 4.83
C TYR A 129 1.01 -4.07 5.46
N ILE A 130 0.05 -3.22 5.07
CA ILE A 130 -0.09 -1.85 5.59
C ILE A 130 -0.44 -1.85 7.08
N TYR A 131 -1.32 -2.76 7.53
CA TYR A 131 -1.68 -2.88 8.94
C TYR A 131 -0.44 -3.12 9.83
N PHE A 132 0.37 -4.15 9.52
CA PHE A 132 1.58 -4.42 10.29
C PHE A 132 2.66 -3.36 10.14
N SER A 133 2.75 -2.72 8.98
CA SER A 133 3.63 -1.59 8.74
C SER A 133 3.31 -0.41 9.66
N ASN A 134 2.05 -0.07 9.81
CA ASN A 134 1.62 1.02 10.68
C ASN A 134 1.81 0.68 12.16
N ILE A 135 1.60 -0.57 12.57
CA ILE A 135 1.92 -1.04 13.93
C ILE A 135 3.42 -0.95 14.20
N ALA A 136 4.26 -1.42 13.29
CA ALA A 136 5.71 -1.37 13.47
C ALA A 136 6.21 0.08 13.64
N LYS A 137 5.70 1.00 12.83
CA LYS A 137 5.99 2.45 12.97
C LYS A 137 5.48 3.01 14.31
N GLY A 138 4.26 2.67 14.70
CA GLY A 138 3.65 3.11 15.96
C GLY A 138 4.30 2.55 17.23
N LEU A 139 5.02 1.42 17.11
CA LEU A 139 5.84 0.83 18.18
C LEU A 139 7.30 1.30 18.14
N ASP A 140 7.62 2.29 17.32
CA ASP A 140 9.00 2.81 17.09
C ASP A 140 9.97 1.74 16.56
N LYS A 141 9.44 0.68 15.91
CA LYS A 141 10.23 -0.38 15.25
C LYS A 141 10.57 0.01 13.81
N VAL A 142 11.17 1.19 13.64
CA VAL A 142 11.47 1.76 12.31
C VAL A 142 12.45 0.90 11.52
N LYS A 143 13.40 0.24 12.20
CA LYS A 143 14.36 -0.68 11.57
C LYS A 143 13.64 -1.90 10.96
N GLU A 144 12.74 -2.53 11.72
CA GLU A 144 11.96 -3.68 11.27
C GLU A 144 11.03 -3.30 10.11
N TYR A 145 10.43 -2.11 10.17
CA TYR A 145 9.64 -1.57 9.05
C TYR A 145 10.50 -1.39 7.79
N ALA A 146 11.71 -0.81 7.91
CA ALA A 146 12.60 -0.63 6.76
C ALA A 146 13.04 -1.97 6.16
N ILE A 147 13.38 -2.97 6.99
CA ILE A 147 13.70 -4.33 6.54
C ILE A 147 12.51 -4.96 5.83
N CYS A 148 11.30 -4.78 6.34
CA CYS A 148 10.08 -5.27 5.71
C CYS A 148 9.86 -4.68 4.32
N GLY A 149 10.05 -3.37 4.15
CA GLY A 149 9.99 -2.73 2.84
C GLY A 149 11.01 -3.30 1.86
N PHE A 150 12.21 -3.58 2.33
CA PHE A 150 13.27 -4.22 1.54
C PHE A 150 12.92 -5.68 1.17
N ILE A 151 12.36 -6.46 2.12
CA ILE A 151 11.85 -7.80 1.84
C ILE A 151 10.75 -7.76 0.78
N ASN A 152 9.76 -6.87 0.92
CA ASN A 152 8.71 -6.72 -0.07
C ASN A 152 9.27 -6.41 -1.46
N CYS A 153 10.23 -5.49 -1.53
CA CYS A 153 10.90 -5.09 -2.76
C CYS A 153 11.63 -6.28 -3.43
N ILE A 154 12.48 -7.00 -2.68
CA ILE A 154 13.22 -8.16 -3.20
C ILE A 154 12.28 -9.29 -3.58
N MET A 155 11.28 -9.59 -2.77
CA MET A 155 10.32 -10.66 -3.07
C MET A 155 9.51 -10.33 -4.32
N THR A 156 9.07 -9.08 -4.49
CA THR A 156 8.43 -8.63 -5.74
C THR A 156 9.32 -8.88 -6.95
N LEU A 157 10.61 -8.52 -6.86
CA LEU A 157 11.55 -8.75 -7.97
C LEU A 157 11.77 -10.23 -8.26
N LEU A 158 12.17 -10.99 -7.24
CA LEU A 158 12.52 -12.41 -7.42
C LEU A 158 11.34 -13.24 -7.89
N LEU A 159 10.15 -13.02 -7.30
CA LEU A 159 8.95 -13.77 -7.67
C LEU A 159 8.45 -13.37 -9.07
N ASN A 160 8.55 -12.09 -9.46
CA ASN A 160 8.21 -11.69 -10.82
C ASN A 160 9.16 -12.32 -11.84
N ILE A 161 10.47 -12.30 -11.60
CA ILE A 161 11.41 -12.99 -12.46
C ILE A 161 11.05 -14.48 -12.53
N LEU A 162 10.91 -15.14 -11.39
CA LEU A 162 10.63 -16.58 -11.35
C LEU A 162 9.34 -16.96 -12.09
N PHE A 163 8.23 -16.27 -11.82
CA PHE A 163 6.93 -16.64 -12.41
C PHE A 163 6.77 -16.21 -13.86
N LEU A 164 7.41 -15.12 -14.28
CA LEU A 164 7.32 -14.67 -15.66
C LEU A 164 8.34 -15.34 -16.56
N THR A 165 9.61 -15.53 -16.09
CA THR A 165 10.68 -16.03 -16.98
C THR A 165 10.88 -17.54 -16.91
N VAL A 166 10.72 -18.15 -15.72
CA VAL A 166 10.95 -19.60 -15.54
C VAL A 166 9.65 -20.38 -15.71
N PHE A 167 8.58 -19.94 -15.03
CA PHE A 167 7.30 -20.64 -15.09
C PHE A 167 6.38 -20.18 -16.22
N HIS A 168 6.68 -19.06 -16.88
CA HIS A 168 5.90 -18.49 -17.99
C HIS A 168 4.40 -18.34 -17.70
N LEU A 169 4.04 -17.93 -16.47
CA LEU A 169 2.65 -17.85 -16.01
C LEU A 169 1.91 -16.59 -16.49
N GLY A 170 2.54 -15.68 -17.27
CA GLY A 170 1.91 -14.46 -17.76
C GLY A 170 1.31 -13.61 -16.62
N ILE A 171 0.12 -13.09 -16.86
CA ILE A 171 -0.59 -12.24 -15.89
C ILE A 171 -0.84 -12.92 -14.54
N ASN A 172 -1.11 -14.24 -14.53
CA ASN A 172 -1.31 -15.00 -13.30
C ASN A 172 -0.05 -14.95 -12.42
N GLY A 173 1.12 -15.15 -13.04
CA GLY A 173 2.41 -15.06 -12.36
C GLY A 173 2.66 -13.67 -11.79
N TYR A 174 2.27 -12.64 -12.54
CA TYR A 174 2.40 -11.25 -12.11
C TYR A 174 1.54 -10.94 -10.88
N PHE A 175 0.27 -11.38 -10.86
CA PHE A 175 -0.60 -11.26 -9.67
C PHE A 175 -0.03 -12.01 -8.48
N ILE A 176 0.31 -13.29 -8.65
CA ILE A 176 0.81 -14.15 -7.57
C ILE A 176 2.09 -13.56 -6.95
N ALA A 177 3.02 -13.06 -7.77
CA ALA A 177 4.27 -12.46 -7.31
C ALA A 177 4.02 -11.29 -6.36
N ASN A 178 3.15 -10.35 -6.76
CA ASN A 178 2.86 -9.17 -5.97
C ASN A 178 2.06 -9.51 -4.69
N ILE A 179 1.09 -10.42 -4.78
CA ILE A 179 0.31 -10.89 -3.64
C ILE A 179 1.20 -11.56 -2.61
N LEU A 180 2.05 -12.49 -3.03
CA LEU A 180 2.97 -13.20 -2.14
C LEU A 180 3.98 -12.24 -1.50
N ALA A 181 4.49 -11.26 -2.24
CA ALA A 181 5.40 -10.26 -1.68
C ALA A 181 4.78 -9.49 -0.52
N PHE A 182 3.50 -9.08 -0.62
CA PHE A 182 2.78 -8.42 0.47
C PHE A 182 2.61 -9.34 1.69
N PHE A 183 2.20 -10.60 1.47
CA PHE A 183 2.00 -11.53 2.57
C PHE A 183 3.31 -11.90 3.26
N ILE A 184 4.39 -12.18 2.52
CA ILE A 184 5.70 -12.51 3.09
C ILE A 184 6.22 -11.34 3.94
N ALA A 185 6.18 -10.12 3.40
CA ALA A 185 6.60 -8.94 4.13
C ALA A 185 5.73 -8.66 5.36
N GLY A 186 4.40 -8.79 5.23
CA GLY A 186 3.46 -8.64 6.34
C GLY A 186 3.67 -9.70 7.43
N LEU A 187 3.90 -10.96 7.06
CA LEU A 187 4.22 -12.06 8.01
C LEU A 187 5.52 -11.79 8.77
N TYR A 188 6.57 -11.33 8.07
CA TYR A 188 7.80 -10.91 8.73
C TYR A 188 7.53 -9.90 9.86
N LEU A 189 6.75 -8.85 9.58
CA LEU A 189 6.39 -7.86 10.59
C LEU A 189 5.49 -8.44 11.69
N MET A 190 4.51 -9.26 11.33
CA MET A 190 3.64 -9.91 12.30
C MET A 190 4.44 -10.63 13.39
N PHE A 191 5.47 -11.39 13.00
CA PHE A 191 6.35 -12.09 13.93
C PHE A 191 7.29 -11.13 14.68
N LYS A 192 7.88 -10.15 14.01
CA LYS A 192 8.82 -9.18 14.64
C LYS A 192 8.13 -8.23 15.62
N VAL A 193 6.90 -7.84 15.33
CA VAL A 193 6.07 -7.01 16.22
C VAL A 193 5.51 -7.83 17.38
N LYS A 194 5.37 -9.15 17.22
CA LYS A 194 4.71 -10.07 18.17
C LYS A 194 3.28 -9.61 18.48
N ILE A 195 2.49 -9.42 17.40
CA ILE A 195 1.16 -8.80 17.47
C ILE A 195 0.20 -9.48 18.46
N TRP A 196 0.36 -10.81 18.69
CA TRP A 196 -0.46 -11.57 19.64
C TRP A 196 -0.39 -11.06 21.09
N LYS A 197 0.65 -10.28 21.44
CA LYS A 197 0.76 -9.62 22.75
C LYS A 197 -0.22 -8.43 22.88
N TYR A 198 -0.66 -7.87 21.77
CA TYR A 198 -1.47 -6.67 21.73
C TYR A 198 -2.92 -6.94 21.30
N LEU A 199 -3.17 -7.99 20.52
CA LEU A 199 -4.53 -8.30 20.06
C LEU A 199 -5.34 -8.94 21.20
N LYS A 200 -6.40 -8.23 21.58
CA LYS A 200 -7.40 -8.69 22.54
C LYS A 200 -8.76 -8.68 21.87
N LEU A 201 -9.07 -9.75 21.13
CA LEU A 201 -10.27 -9.81 20.28
C LEU A 201 -11.59 -9.69 21.04
N HIS A 202 -11.62 -9.99 22.34
CA HIS A 202 -12.79 -9.79 23.20
C HIS A 202 -12.98 -8.32 23.65
N LEU A 203 -11.93 -7.49 23.62
CA LEU A 203 -12.04 -6.07 23.94
C LEU A 203 -12.83 -5.32 22.87
N ASN A 204 -13.88 -4.63 23.29
CA ASN A 204 -14.69 -3.79 22.42
C ASN A 204 -14.74 -2.36 22.96
N ASN A 205 -13.64 -1.63 22.85
CA ASN A 205 -13.59 -0.22 23.24
C ASN A 205 -14.29 0.65 22.19
N LYS A 206 -15.60 0.88 22.39
CA LYS A 206 -16.45 1.69 21.49
C LYS A 206 -15.95 3.14 21.42
N THR A 207 -15.47 3.69 22.52
CA THR A 207 -14.94 5.06 22.59
C THR A 207 -13.70 5.20 21.73
N GLN A 208 -12.71 4.31 21.88
CA GLN A 208 -11.49 4.34 21.06
C GLN A 208 -11.79 4.18 19.57
N LYS A 209 -12.71 3.26 19.22
CA LYS A 209 -13.18 3.09 17.84
C LYS A 209 -13.80 4.38 17.30
N HIS A 210 -14.67 5.04 18.07
CA HIS A 210 -15.35 6.28 17.65
C HIS A 210 -14.33 7.40 17.41
N ILE A 211 -13.36 7.59 18.30
CA ILE A 211 -12.29 8.57 18.16
C ILE A 211 -11.48 8.32 16.87
N MET A 212 -11.07 7.07 16.63
CA MET A 212 -10.30 6.70 15.45
C MET A 212 -11.08 6.94 14.15
N ILE A 213 -12.35 6.55 14.09
CA ILE A 213 -13.20 6.76 12.91
C ILE A 213 -13.45 8.26 12.69
N ASN A 214 -13.72 9.02 13.75
CA ASN A 214 -13.98 10.45 13.63
C ASN A 214 -12.75 11.21 13.07
N TYR A 215 -11.55 10.81 13.46
CA TYR A 215 -10.31 11.32 12.89
C TYR A 215 -10.16 10.92 11.43
N SER A 216 -10.33 9.64 11.12
CA SER A 216 -9.95 9.08 9.81
C SER A 216 -10.97 9.37 8.71
N LYS A 217 -12.26 9.60 9.03
CA LYS A 217 -13.29 9.91 8.01
C LYS A 217 -12.95 11.12 7.13
N HIS A 218 -12.26 12.12 7.68
CA HIS A 218 -11.83 13.30 6.92
C HIS A 218 -10.70 12.98 5.92
N LEU A 219 -9.88 11.95 6.23
CA LEU A 219 -8.81 11.50 5.34
C LEU A 219 -9.36 10.81 4.09
N VAL A 220 -10.58 10.26 4.15
CA VAL A 220 -11.22 9.59 3.00
C VAL A 220 -11.40 10.57 1.85
N PHE A 221 -11.93 11.76 2.11
CA PHE A 221 -12.14 12.78 1.07
C PHE A 221 -10.82 13.20 0.43
N ASN A 222 -9.80 13.42 1.24
CA ASN A 222 -8.47 13.75 0.73
C ASN A 222 -7.90 12.62 -0.15
N SER A 223 -8.04 11.37 0.28
CA SER A 223 -7.55 10.21 -0.47
C SER A 223 -8.30 10.03 -1.80
N ILE A 224 -9.61 10.23 -1.82
CA ILE A 224 -10.42 10.17 -3.05
C ILE A 224 -10.01 11.30 -4.00
N SER A 225 -9.84 12.53 -3.50
CA SER A 225 -9.41 13.67 -4.32
C SER A 225 -8.04 13.42 -4.96
N TRP A 226 -7.10 12.85 -4.21
CA TRP A 226 -5.80 12.44 -4.72
C TRP A 226 -5.92 11.34 -5.77
N TRP A 227 -6.82 10.37 -5.57
CA TRP A 227 -7.04 9.29 -6.51
C TRP A 227 -7.64 9.84 -7.83
N ILE A 228 -8.64 10.71 -7.76
CA ILE A 228 -9.25 11.35 -8.94
C ILE A 228 -8.16 12.06 -9.76
N ASN A 229 -7.31 12.84 -9.10
CA ASN A 229 -6.25 13.59 -9.77
C ASN A 229 -5.16 12.72 -10.42
N ASN A 230 -4.91 11.52 -9.90
CA ASN A 230 -3.78 10.69 -10.33
C ASN A 230 -4.18 9.43 -11.11
N SER A 231 -5.45 9.06 -11.12
CA SER A 231 -5.84 7.71 -11.57
C SER A 231 -7.15 7.64 -12.33
N LEU A 232 -7.97 8.69 -12.36
CA LEU A 232 -9.26 8.67 -13.04
C LEU A 232 -9.10 8.49 -14.56
N ASP A 233 -8.04 9.03 -15.12
CA ASP A 233 -7.66 8.91 -16.53
C ASP A 233 -7.64 7.45 -17.03
N ARG A 234 -7.17 6.50 -16.21
CA ARG A 234 -7.12 5.06 -16.54
C ARG A 234 -8.51 4.48 -16.78
N TYR A 235 -9.48 4.87 -15.95
CA TYR A 235 -10.86 4.42 -16.14
C TYR A 235 -11.48 4.99 -17.41
N ILE A 236 -11.18 6.26 -17.72
CA ILE A 236 -11.64 6.91 -18.95
C ILE A 236 -11.03 6.22 -20.18
N ILE A 237 -9.72 5.92 -20.14
CA ILE A 237 -9.03 5.22 -21.22
C ILE A 237 -9.63 3.82 -21.42
N ILE A 238 -9.83 3.06 -20.36
CA ILE A 238 -10.42 1.71 -20.46
C ILE A 238 -11.83 1.76 -21.03
N TRP A 239 -12.64 2.73 -20.61
CA TRP A 239 -14.01 2.85 -21.06
C TRP A 239 -14.12 3.26 -22.52
N LEU A 240 -13.24 4.15 -23.01
CA LEU A 240 -13.30 4.67 -24.38
C LEU A 240 -12.47 3.84 -25.36
N LEU A 241 -11.34 3.30 -24.95
CA LEU A 241 -10.35 2.71 -25.85
C LEU A 241 -10.04 1.24 -25.52
N GLY A 242 -10.23 0.82 -24.27
CA GLY A 242 -10.00 -0.57 -23.85
C GLY A 242 -8.77 -0.76 -22.96
N THR A 243 -8.56 -2.02 -22.56
CA THR A 243 -7.50 -2.40 -21.60
C THR A 243 -6.10 -2.35 -22.23
N SER A 244 -5.98 -2.57 -23.53
CA SER A 244 -4.69 -2.53 -24.26
C SER A 244 -4.07 -1.14 -24.21
N GLU A 245 -4.86 -0.11 -24.51
CA GLU A 245 -4.45 1.29 -24.52
C GLU A 245 -4.10 1.76 -23.10
N ASN A 246 -4.86 1.31 -22.11
CA ASN A 246 -4.51 1.54 -20.70
C ASN A 246 -3.16 0.91 -20.34
N GLY A 247 -2.85 -0.27 -20.87
CA GLY A 247 -1.55 -0.91 -20.67
C GLY A 247 -0.39 -0.06 -21.18
N ILE A 248 -0.51 0.46 -22.41
CA ILE A 248 0.48 1.37 -23.01
C ILE A 248 0.62 2.64 -22.18
N TYR A 249 -0.52 3.26 -21.84
CA TYR A 249 -0.54 4.48 -21.02
C TYR A 249 0.12 4.27 -19.66
N SER A 250 -0.19 3.16 -18.99
CA SER A 250 0.32 2.85 -17.64
C SER A 250 1.83 2.63 -17.63
N VAL A 251 2.39 2.01 -18.68
CA VAL A 251 3.84 1.88 -18.84
C VAL A 251 4.48 3.26 -19.08
N ALA A 252 3.93 4.06 -19.99
CA ALA A 252 4.42 5.40 -20.28
C ALA A 252 4.38 6.31 -19.04
N TYR A 253 3.33 6.21 -18.25
CA TYR A 253 3.16 6.99 -17.01
C TYR A 253 4.21 6.67 -15.92
N LYS A 254 4.89 5.51 -16.01
CA LYS A 254 5.99 5.18 -15.10
C LYS A 254 7.19 6.14 -15.24
N ILE A 255 7.41 6.70 -16.42
CA ILE A 255 8.53 7.62 -16.68
C ILE A 255 8.39 8.91 -15.85
N PRO A 256 7.24 9.65 -15.91
CA PRO A 256 7.02 10.81 -15.06
C PRO A 256 7.07 10.51 -13.55
N THR A 257 6.74 9.29 -13.11
CA THR A 257 6.79 8.95 -11.67
C THR A 257 8.20 9.00 -11.09
N ILE A 258 9.24 8.89 -11.90
CA ILE A 258 10.65 9.08 -11.47
C ILE A 258 10.86 10.51 -10.98
N ILE A 259 10.28 11.49 -11.66
CA ILE A 259 10.35 12.91 -11.27
C ILE A 259 9.73 13.10 -9.89
N ASN A 260 8.59 12.45 -9.63
CA ASN A 260 7.93 12.49 -8.31
C ASN A 260 8.84 11.91 -7.20
N VAL A 261 9.69 10.92 -7.53
CA VAL A 261 10.67 10.37 -6.59
C VAL A 261 11.72 11.43 -6.25
N VAL A 262 12.31 12.09 -7.26
CA VAL A 262 13.29 13.15 -7.06
C VAL A 262 12.69 14.31 -6.26
N GLN A 263 11.45 14.71 -6.59
CA GLN A 263 10.73 15.75 -5.88
C GLN A 263 10.47 15.39 -4.41
N ALA A 264 10.12 14.12 -4.13
CA ALA A 264 9.92 13.66 -2.76
C ALA A 264 11.20 13.73 -1.91
N ILE A 265 12.38 13.44 -2.50
CA ILE A 265 13.68 13.60 -1.83
C ILE A 265 13.94 15.06 -1.53
N PHE A 266 13.76 15.90 -2.56
CA PHE A 266 13.99 17.33 -2.41
C PHE A 266 13.10 17.91 -1.31
N ASN A 267 11.79 17.61 -1.33
CA ASN A 267 10.85 18.07 -0.32
C ASN A 267 11.21 17.58 1.09
N GLN A 268 11.69 16.35 1.22
CA GLN A 268 12.12 15.80 2.50
C GLN A 268 13.39 16.50 3.02
N ALA A 269 14.37 16.73 2.15
CA ALA A 269 15.59 17.47 2.49
C ALA A 269 15.28 18.93 2.83
N TRP A 270 14.40 19.57 2.06
CA TRP A 270 13.96 20.95 2.28
C TRP A 270 13.22 21.12 3.61
N THR A 271 12.28 20.27 3.92
CA THR A 271 11.51 20.30 5.19
C THR A 271 12.44 20.17 6.39
N LEU A 272 13.47 19.31 6.30
CA LEU A 272 14.47 19.17 7.37
C LEU A 272 15.34 20.41 7.52
N SER A 273 15.75 21.04 6.40
CA SER A 273 16.59 22.25 6.43
C SER A 273 15.80 23.46 6.91
N ALA A 274 14.60 23.68 6.37
CA ALA A 274 13.73 24.78 6.78
C ALA A 274 13.31 24.68 8.26
N GLY A 275 12.99 23.47 8.73
CA GLY A 275 12.68 23.23 10.14
C GLY A 275 13.86 23.55 11.08
N LYS A 276 15.11 23.30 10.65
CA LYS A 276 16.31 23.69 11.44
C LYS A 276 16.49 25.19 11.53
N GLU A 277 16.33 25.90 10.42
CA GLU A 277 16.51 27.37 10.42
C GLU A 277 15.41 28.07 11.20
N PHE A 278 14.17 27.58 11.16
CA PHE A 278 13.06 28.13 11.92
C PHE A 278 13.25 28.01 13.44
N TYR A 279 13.87 26.94 13.92
CA TYR A 279 14.15 26.75 15.36
C TYR A 279 15.47 27.35 15.82
N ASN A 280 16.30 27.86 14.92
CA ASN A 280 17.56 28.53 15.25
C ASN A 280 17.46 30.10 15.28
N LYS A 281 16.30 30.62 14.90
CA LYS A 281 15.89 32.03 15.12
C LYS A 281 15.06 32.13 16.40
#